data_a6dac1c0e51f8e4e294c95e7b9f76466
#
_entry.id   a6dac1c0e51f8e4e294c95e7b9f76466
#
_cell.length_a   1.000
_cell.length_b   1.000
_cell.length_c   1.000
_cell.angle_alpha   90.00
_cell.angle_beta   90.00
_cell.angle_gamma   90.00
#
_symmetry.space_group_name_H-M   'P 1'
#
loop_
_entity.id
_entity.type
_entity.pdbx_description
1 polymer ?
#
loop_
_entity_poly.entity_id
_entity_poly.type
_entity_poly.pdbx_seq_one_letter_code
_entity_poly.pdbx_strand_id
1 'polypeptide(L)'
;MRAEPDLQRGVTRAADDRTICAIDPSGRRFPVGKLEAHRLGLLHDAVSVFVFDGEAMLLQRRAAAKYHCGGLWANACCTHPDWGERLEQSARRRLREELGVDLALSEAGETTYRADVGKGLVEHERVRLFTASADAASLAVSPDPDEVSEVRWATRSDLMAEVARDPGAFAPWLRIYLDRWDTLGLTG
;
A
#
# COMPACT_ATOMS: atom_id res chain seq x y z
N MET A 1 -3.45 22.55 46.81
CA MET A 1 -2.61 22.10 45.70
C MET A 1 -3.48 21.20 44.85
N ARG A 2 -4.07 21.73 43.77
CA ARG A 2 -4.95 20.98 42.87
C ARG A 2 -4.09 20.51 41.69
N ALA A 3 -4.06 19.21 41.42
CA ALA A 3 -3.39 18.62 40.29
C ALA A 3 -4.08 19.07 38.99
N GLU A 4 -3.33 19.63 38.07
CA GLU A 4 -3.77 19.90 36.69
C GLU A 4 -3.93 18.57 35.95
N PRO A 5 -4.99 18.38 35.13
CA PRO A 5 -5.12 17.21 34.32
C PRO A 5 -4.16 17.30 33.13
N ASP A 6 -3.42 16.21 32.91
CA ASP A 6 -2.53 15.96 31.80
C ASP A 6 -3.31 15.93 30.47
N LEU A 7 -3.23 17.02 29.69
CA LEU A 7 -3.88 17.25 28.40
C LEU A 7 -3.03 16.77 27.20
N GLN A 8 -2.26 15.70 27.36
CA GLN A 8 -1.42 15.16 26.28
C GLN A 8 -1.79 13.73 25.90
N ARG A 9 -3.07 13.46 25.59
CA ARG A 9 -3.45 12.28 24.82
C ARG A 9 -4.57 12.64 23.84
N GLY A 10 -4.24 12.82 22.58
CA GLY A 10 -5.25 13.01 21.55
C GLY A 10 -4.81 13.85 20.37
N VAL A 11 -3.57 13.72 19.91
CA VAL A 11 -3.26 14.12 18.54
C VAL A 11 -3.69 12.94 17.67
N THR A 12 -4.96 12.93 17.27
CA THR A 12 -5.36 12.24 16.04
C THR A 12 -4.43 12.75 14.95
N ARG A 13 -3.51 11.89 14.49
CA ARG A 13 -2.62 12.18 13.37
C ARG A 13 -3.53 12.67 12.25
N ALA A 14 -3.47 13.95 11.95
CA ALA A 14 -4.26 14.59 10.90
C ALA A 14 -4.08 13.77 9.62
N ALA A 15 -5.17 13.62 8.86
CA ALA A 15 -5.20 12.92 7.59
C ALA A 15 -3.89 13.19 6.84
N ASP A 16 -3.17 12.12 6.52
CA ASP A 16 -1.85 12.02 5.92
C ASP A 16 -1.47 13.26 5.05
N ASP A 17 -0.85 14.25 5.69
CA ASP A 17 -0.57 15.57 5.12
C ASP A 17 0.75 15.58 4.30
N ARG A 18 1.18 14.37 3.86
CA ARG A 18 2.41 14.23 3.09
C ARG A 18 2.26 14.84 1.70
N THR A 19 3.35 15.42 1.24
CA THR A 19 3.49 15.89 -0.14
C THR A 19 4.04 14.77 -1.01
N ILE A 20 3.33 14.44 -2.08
CA ILE A 20 3.66 13.38 -3.04
C ILE A 20 3.92 13.94 -4.43
N CYS A 21 4.36 13.11 -5.36
CA CYS A 21 4.67 13.47 -6.73
C CYS A 21 3.46 13.24 -7.64
N ALA A 22 2.78 14.30 -8.08
CA ALA A 22 1.81 14.23 -9.15
C ALA A 22 2.44 14.46 -10.54
N ILE A 23 1.73 14.02 -11.59
CA ILE A 23 2.18 14.03 -12.97
C ILE A 23 1.08 14.67 -13.81
N ASP A 24 1.39 15.76 -14.50
CA ASP A 24 0.43 16.40 -15.39
C ASP A 24 0.33 15.71 -16.76
N PRO A 25 -0.66 16.06 -17.61
CA PRO A 25 -0.82 15.43 -18.93
C PRO A 25 0.40 15.60 -19.87
N SER A 26 1.30 16.56 -19.61
CA SER A 26 2.55 16.71 -20.35
C SER A 26 3.68 15.81 -19.85
N GLY A 27 3.45 15.08 -18.75
CA GLY A 27 4.44 14.25 -18.07
C GLY A 27 5.32 15.01 -17.07
N ARG A 28 5.05 16.31 -16.82
CA ARG A 28 5.78 17.10 -15.83
C ARG A 28 5.36 16.69 -14.41
N ARG A 29 6.35 16.46 -13.56
CA ARG A 29 6.18 16.15 -12.14
C ARG A 29 6.08 17.42 -11.31
N PHE A 30 5.18 17.42 -10.31
CA PHE A 30 5.01 18.52 -9.37
C PHE A 30 4.55 18.03 -7.99
N PRO A 31 4.87 18.76 -6.91
CA PRO A 31 4.44 18.41 -5.56
C PRO A 31 2.97 18.73 -5.35
N VAL A 32 2.26 17.84 -4.63
CA VAL A 32 0.85 18.03 -4.24
C VAL A 32 0.59 17.30 -2.92
N GLY A 33 -0.34 17.82 -2.12
CA GLY A 33 -0.81 17.11 -0.92
C GLY A 33 -1.46 15.76 -1.29
N LYS A 34 -1.11 14.68 -0.58
CA LYS A 34 -1.61 13.34 -0.89
C LYS A 34 -3.14 13.29 -0.95
N LEU A 35 -3.82 13.83 0.05
CA LEU A 35 -5.28 13.83 0.07
C LEU A 35 -5.89 14.65 -1.09
N GLU A 36 -5.25 15.75 -1.47
CA GLU A 36 -5.66 16.56 -2.61
C GLU A 36 -5.53 15.79 -3.92
N ALA A 37 -4.40 15.08 -4.12
CA ALA A 37 -4.19 14.25 -5.30
C ALA A 37 -5.31 13.21 -5.47
N HIS A 38 -5.73 12.56 -4.37
CA HIS A 38 -6.83 11.59 -4.39
C HIS A 38 -8.20 12.25 -4.62
N ARG A 39 -8.46 13.42 -4.04
CA ARG A 39 -9.73 14.16 -4.27
C ARG A 39 -9.88 14.62 -5.70
N LEU A 40 -8.79 15.06 -6.31
CA LEU A 40 -8.79 15.55 -7.69
C LEU A 40 -8.56 14.42 -8.72
N GLY A 41 -8.22 13.21 -8.27
CA GLY A 41 -7.89 12.07 -9.15
C GLY A 41 -6.69 12.33 -10.04
N LEU A 42 -5.69 13.11 -9.55
CA LEU A 42 -4.47 13.40 -10.28
C LEU A 42 -3.63 12.14 -10.46
N LEU A 43 -3.02 11.97 -11.63
CA LEU A 43 -2.01 10.92 -11.80
C LEU A 43 -0.82 11.20 -10.89
N HIS A 44 -0.41 10.21 -10.10
CA HIS A 44 0.70 10.37 -9.16
C HIS A 44 1.52 9.08 -9.03
N ASP A 45 2.78 9.22 -8.57
CA ASP A 45 3.66 8.08 -8.37
C ASP A 45 3.27 7.30 -7.11
N ALA A 46 3.29 5.97 -7.25
CA ALA A 46 3.08 5.03 -6.16
C ALA A 46 4.06 3.85 -6.25
N VAL A 47 4.18 3.10 -5.17
CA VAL A 47 4.92 1.85 -5.10
C VAL A 47 4.08 0.76 -4.45
N SER A 48 4.23 -0.47 -4.94
CA SER A 48 3.63 -1.67 -4.36
C SER A 48 4.70 -2.73 -4.15
N VAL A 49 4.66 -3.38 -2.98
CA VAL A 49 5.60 -4.44 -2.62
C VAL A 49 4.86 -5.76 -2.47
N PHE A 50 5.42 -6.79 -3.07
CA PHE A 50 5.00 -8.19 -2.94
C PHE A 50 6.11 -8.97 -2.28
N VAL A 51 5.81 -9.69 -1.21
CA VAL A 51 6.75 -10.58 -0.52
C VAL A 51 6.27 -12.01 -0.74
N PHE A 52 7.15 -12.86 -1.27
CA PHE A 52 6.84 -14.22 -1.64
C PHE A 52 7.57 -15.25 -0.79
N ASP A 53 6.88 -16.35 -0.52
CA ASP A 53 7.44 -17.64 -0.11
C ASP A 53 6.97 -18.70 -1.11
N GLY A 54 7.80 -19.02 -2.10
CA GLY A 54 7.40 -19.82 -3.25
C GLY A 54 6.18 -19.18 -3.96
N GLU A 55 5.08 -19.94 -4.07
CA GLU A 55 3.83 -19.47 -4.71
C GLU A 55 2.94 -18.63 -3.79
N ALA A 56 3.23 -18.61 -2.49
CA ALA A 56 2.47 -17.82 -1.52
C ALA A 56 2.98 -16.39 -1.44
N MET A 57 2.08 -15.43 -1.31
CA MET A 57 2.42 -14.03 -1.05
C MET A 57 1.91 -13.57 0.30
N LEU A 58 2.66 -12.68 0.94
CA LEU A 58 2.27 -12.00 2.16
C LEU A 58 1.20 -10.94 1.86
N LEU A 59 0.08 -11.05 2.54
CA LEU A 59 -1.01 -10.08 2.51
C LEU A 59 -1.09 -9.35 3.84
N GLN A 60 -1.53 -8.10 3.78
CA GLN A 60 -1.93 -7.34 4.95
C GLN A 60 -3.43 -7.00 4.89
N ARG A 61 -4.08 -6.98 6.05
CA ARG A 61 -5.39 -6.38 6.21
C ARG A 61 -5.22 -4.97 6.75
N ARG A 62 -5.65 -3.99 6.00
CA ARG A 62 -5.49 -2.59 6.38
C ARG A 62 -6.24 -2.28 7.68
N ALA A 63 -5.65 -1.48 8.58
CA ALA A 63 -6.33 -1.05 9.79
C ALA A 63 -7.68 -0.39 9.46
N ALA A 64 -8.72 -0.69 10.24
CA ALA A 64 -10.07 -0.19 9.99
C ALA A 64 -10.17 1.35 9.99
N ALA A 65 -9.29 2.02 10.74
CA ALA A 65 -9.22 3.47 10.85
C ALA A 65 -8.61 4.19 9.64
N LYS A 66 -8.10 3.46 8.64
CA LYS A 66 -7.55 4.09 7.43
C LYS A 66 -8.61 4.90 6.69
N TYR A 67 -8.23 6.06 6.15
CA TYR A 67 -9.17 7.00 5.52
C TYR A 67 -9.84 6.44 4.26
N HIS A 68 -9.20 5.48 3.55
CA HIS A 68 -9.79 4.69 2.48
C HIS A 68 -9.38 3.21 2.58
N CYS A 69 -10.22 2.32 2.06
CA CYS A 69 -10.00 0.88 2.02
C CYS A 69 -9.64 0.25 3.39
N GLY A 70 -10.09 0.85 4.50
CA GLY A 70 -9.91 0.29 5.85
C GLY A 70 -10.60 -1.06 5.97
N GLY A 71 -9.93 -2.04 6.59
CA GLY A 71 -10.42 -3.40 6.77
C GLY A 71 -10.28 -4.33 5.56
N LEU A 72 -9.81 -3.83 4.40
CA LEU A 72 -9.63 -4.63 3.20
C LEU A 72 -8.26 -5.30 3.15
N TRP A 73 -8.20 -6.45 2.50
CA TRP A 73 -6.95 -7.15 2.21
C TRP A 73 -6.21 -6.50 1.04
N ALA A 74 -4.90 -6.38 1.16
CA ALA A 74 -3.99 -5.84 0.18
C ALA A 74 -2.69 -6.68 0.14
N ASN A 75 -1.83 -6.45 -0.85
CA ASN A 75 -0.47 -6.97 -0.89
C ASN A 75 0.39 -6.38 0.25
N ALA A 76 1.61 -6.86 0.43
CA ALA A 76 2.43 -6.60 1.61
C ALA A 76 2.58 -5.10 1.94
N CYS A 77 2.72 -4.23 0.95
CA CYS A 77 2.76 -2.77 1.17
C CYS A 77 2.37 -2.02 -0.09
N CYS A 78 1.57 -0.95 0.06
CA CYS A 78 1.25 0.01 -1.00
C CYS A 78 1.36 1.42 -0.45
N THR A 79 2.14 2.28 -1.11
CA THR A 79 2.36 3.64 -0.63
C THR A 79 2.73 4.63 -1.72
N HIS A 80 2.76 5.89 -1.36
CA HIS A 80 3.22 6.99 -2.20
C HIS A 80 4.57 7.49 -1.69
N PRO A 81 5.58 7.62 -2.56
CA PRO A 81 6.84 8.28 -2.22
C PRO A 81 6.59 9.73 -1.80
N ASP A 82 7.31 10.19 -0.80
CA ASP A 82 7.35 11.61 -0.49
C ASP A 82 8.00 12.39 -1.62
N TRP A 83 7.67 13.67 -1.76
CA TRP A 83 8.26 14.51 -2.80
C TRP A 83 9.79 14.51 -2.74
N GLY A 84 10.42 14.04 -3.82
CA GLY A 84 11.88 13.89 -3.91
C GLY A 84 12.43 12.56 -3.36
N GLU A 85 11.59 11.71 -2.76
CA GLU A 85 12.01 10.37 -2.32
C GLU A 85 12.15 9.41 -3.52
N ARG A 86 13.17 8.55 -3.49
CA ARG A 86 13.30 7.48 -4.49
C ARG A 86 12.28 6.38 -4.24
N LEU A 87 11.73 5.80 -5.32
CA LEU A 87 10.68 4.77 -5.24
C LEU A 87 11.08 3.57 -4.38
N GLU A 88 12.29 3.04 -4.59
CA GLU A 88 12.80 1.91 -3.79
C GLU A 88 12.98 2.26 -2.31
N GLN A 89 13.46 3.48 -2.00
CA GLN A 89 13.60 3.93 -0.62
C GLN A 89 12.25 4.02 0.07
N SER A 90 11.24 4.55 -0.62
CA SER A 90 9.86 4.59 -0.13
C SER A 90 9.31 3.20 0.14
N ALA A 91 9.49 2.26 -0.79
CA ALA A 91 9.05 0.88 -0.66
C ALA A 91 9.67 0.20 0.58
N ARG A 92 11.00 0.30 0.76
CA ARG A 92 11.69 -0.28 1.93
C ARG A 92 11.29 0.41 3.24
N ARG A 93 11.21 1.74 3.25
CA ARG A 93 10.81 2.50 4.43
C ARG A 93 9.41 2.05 4.90
N ARG A 94 8.44 2.02 3.99
CA ARG A 94 7.06 1.68 4.35
C ARG A 94 6.88 0.22 4.72
N LEU A 95 7.61 -0.69 4.09
CA LEU A 95 7.60 -2.10 4.49
C LEU A 95 8.06 -2.28 5.95
N ARG A 96 9.08 -1.52 6.38
CA ARG A 96 9.51 -1.50 7.79
C ARG A 96 8.48 -0.84 8.70
N GLU A 97 7.91 0.30 8.30
CA GLU A 97 6.95 1.04 9.11
C GLU A 97 5.65 0.27 9.29
N GLU A 98 5.13 -0.35 8.23
CA GLU A 98 3.84 -1.05 8.26
C GLU A 98 3.94 -2.47 8.84
N LEU A 99 5.00 -3.21 8.51
CA LEU A 99 5.14 -4.64 8.84
C LEU A 99 6.33 -4.98 9.72
N GLY A 100 7.21 -4.03 10.03
CA GLY A 100 8.45 -4.29 10.77
C GLY A 100 9.48 -5.12 9.99
N VAL A 101 9.32 -5.24 8.66
CA VAL A 101 10.11 -6.13 7.81
C VAL A 101 11.14 -5.34 7.01
N ASP A 102 12.40 -5.81 6.99
CA ASP A 102 13.46 -5.26 6.14
C ASP A 102 13.98 -6.35 5.20
N LEU A 103 13.63 -6.26 3.93
CA LEU A 103 14.02 -7.19 2.88
C LEU A 103 14.72 -6.47 1.74
N ALA A 104 15.60 -7.19 1.04
CA ALA A 104 16.11 -6.74 -0.25
C ALA A 104 14.99 -6.76 -1.27
N LEU A 105 14.76 -5.65 -1.95
CA LEU A 105 13.72 -5.50 -2.95
C LEU A 105 14.33 -5.59 -4.35
N SER A 106 13.65 -6.30 -5.24
CA SER A 106 13.91 -6.33 -6.68
C SER A 106 12.79 -5.60 -7.41
N GLU A 107 13.14 -4.77 -8.37
CA GLU A 107 12.15 -4.13 -9.23
C GLU A 107 11.54 -5.18 -10.16
N ALA A 108 10.20 -5.25 -10.21
CA ALA A 108 9.46 -6.19 -11.06
C ALA A 108 8.95 -5.46 -12.32
N GLY A 109 7.94 -4.62 -12.20
CA GLY A 109 7.33 -3.95 -13.34
C GLY A 109 6.70 -2.61 -12.97
N GLU A 110 5.95 -2.09 -13.92
CA GLU A 110 5.20 -0.84 -13.74
C GLU A 110 3.79 -1.00 -14.31
N THR A 111 2.81 -0.38 -13.68
CA THR A 111 1.45 -0.30 -14.21
C THR A 111 0.84 1.04 -13.88
N THR A 112 -0.13 1.46 -14.70
CA THR A 112 -0.96 2.63 -14.41
C THR A 112 -2.40 2.18 -14.28
N TYR A 113 -3.09 2.65 -13.26
CA TYR A 113 -4.51 2.39 -13.09
C TYR A 113 -5.24 3.58 -12.48
N ARG A 114 -6.56 3.54 -12.60
CA ARG A 114 -7.47 4.47 -11.97
C ARG A 114 -8.60 3.69 -11.30
N ALA A 115 -8.81 3.92 -10.00
CA ALA A 115 -9.81 3.23 -9.20
C ALA A 115 -10.52 4.18 -8.26
N ASP A 116 -11.84 4.03 -8.12
CA ASP A 116 -12.60 4.64 -7.04
C ASP A 116 -12.35 3.86 -5.74
N VAL A 117 -11.96 4.54 -4.69
CA VAL A 117 -11.67 3.94 -3.38
C VAL A 117 -12.67 4.38 -2.31
N GLY A 118 -13.79 4.92 -2.74
CA GLY A 118 -14.89 5.39 -1.90
C GLY A 118 -14.68 6.79 -1.34
N LYS A 119 -15.73 7.33 -0.74
CA LYS A 119 -15.73 8.66 -0.10
C LYS A 119 -15.31 9.82 -1.03
N GLY A 120 -15.53 9.68 -2.34
CA GLY A 120 -15.12 10.67 -3.34
C GLY A 120 -13.61 10.72 -3.58
N LEU A 121 -12.87 9.68 -3.23
CA LEU A 121 -11.43 9.56 -3.45
C LEU A 121 -11.14 8.64 -4.62
N VAL A 122 -10.14 9.00 -5.40
CA VAL A 122 -9.71 8.25 -6.58
C VAL A 122 -8.21 7.99 -6.47
N GLU A 123 -7.81 6.72 -6.58
CA GLU A 123 -6.43 6.36 -6.88
C GLU A 123 -6.23 6.40 -8.40
N HIS A 124 -5.39 7.30 -8.86
CA HIS A 124 -4.93 7.37 -10.23
C HIS A 124 -3.41 7.34 -10.21
N GLU A 125 -2.87 6.14 -10.29
CA GLU A 125 -1.49 5.88 -9.92
C GLU A 125 -0.68 5.34 -11.08
N ARG A 126 0.56 5.81 -11.16
CA ARG A 126 1.65 5.12 -11.86
C ARG A 126 2.47 4.39 -10.82
N VAL A 127 2.31 3.07 -10.78
CA VAL A 127 2.84 2.22 -9.72
C VAL A 127 4.08 1.49 -10.18
N ARG A 128 5.19 1.65 -9.45
CA ARG A 128 6.34 0.78 -9.55
C ARG A 128 6.17 -0.41 -8.61
N LEU A 129 6.34 -1.62 -9.15
CA LEU A 129 6.19 -2.87 -8.43
C LEU A 129 7.55 -3.39 -7.99
N PHE A 130 7.62 -3.84 -6.74
CA PHE A 130 8.79 -4.47 -6.15
C PHE A 130 8.44 -5.84 -5.61
N THR A 131 9.37 -6.77 -5.71
CA THR A 131 9.26 -8.12 -5.13
C THR A 131 10.37 -8.35 -4.13
N ALA A 132 10.10 -9.21 -3.16
CA ALA A 132 11.09 -9.79 -2.26
C ALA A 132 10.74 -11.25 -2.00
N SER A 133 11.73 -12.08 -1.72
CA SER A 133 11.53 -13.46 -1.26
C SER A 133 11.84 -13.55 0.23
N ALA A 134 11.04 -14.33 0.94
CA ALA A 134 11.21 -14.62 2.36
C ALA A 134 10.72 -16.03 2.66
N ASP A 135 11.16 -16.61 3.76
CA ASP A 135 10.61 -17.84 4.30
C ASP A 135 9.54 -17.49 5.33
N ALA A 136 8.30 -17.87 5.07
CA ALA A 136 7.15 -17.57 5.91
C ALA A 136 7.26 -18.12 7.34
N ALA A 137 7.99 -19.24 7.51
CA ALA A 137 8.17 -19.86 8.82
C ALA A 137 9.16 -19.10 9.71
N SER A 138 10.09 -18.35 9.12
CA SER A 138 11.14 -17.61 9.84
C SER A 138 11.00 -16.10 9.77
N LEU A 139 10.19 -15.54 8.86
CA LEU A 139 9.99 -14.11 8.72
C LEU A 139 9.26 -13.55 9.95
N ALA A 140 9.97 -12.79 10.77
CA ALA A 140 9.36 -12.06 11.88
C ALA A 140 8.62 -10.84 11.35
N VAL A 141 7.29 -10.90 11.31
CA VAL A 141 6.42 -9.78 10.94
C VAL A 141 5.89 -9.14 12.21
N SER A 142 6.08 -7.82 12.35
CA SER A 142 5.62 -7.02 13.50
C SER A 142 4.81 -5.83 12.99
N PRO A 143 3.52 -6.01 12.67
CA PRO A 143 2.70 -4.96 12.09
C PRO A 143 2.49 -3.78 13.04
N ASP A 144 2.53 -2.55 12.49
CA ASP A 144 2.00 -1.37 13.20
C ASP A 144 0.47 -1.46 13.21
N PRO A 145 -0.19 -1.53 14.38
CA PRO A 145 -1.63 -1.68 14.49
C PRO A 145 -2.43 -0.49 13.93
N ASP A 146 -1.82 0.69 13.81
CA ASP A 146 -2.44 1.86 13.19
C ASP A 146 -2.47 1.75 11.64
N GLU A 147 -1.63 0.88 11.08
CA GLU A 147 -1.53 0.65 9.64
C GLU A 147 -2.16 -0.69 9.22
N VAL A 148 -1.89 -1.77 9.98
CA VAL A 148 -2.20 -3.16 9.61
C VAL A 148 -2.82 -3.90 10.80
N SER A 149 -4.01 -4.43 10.61
CA SER A 149 -4.72 -5.19 11.65
C SER A 149 -4.41 -6.69 11.64
N GLU A 150 -3.99 -7.24 10.49
CA GLU A 150 -3.78 -8.67 10.31
C GLU A 150 -2.85 -8.93 9.13
N VAL A 151 -2.09 -10.01 9.17
CA VAL A 151 -1.28 -10.51 8.06
C VAL A 151 -1.53 -11.99 7.82
N ARG A 152 -1.41 -12.44 6.57
CA ARG A 152 -1.47 -13.86 6.21
C ARG A 152 -0.72 -14.13 4.92
N TRP A 153 -0.39 -15.38 4.69
CA TRP A 153 0.10 -15.88 3.41
C TRP A 153 -1.03 -16.54 2.62
N ALA A 154 -1.03 -16.34 1.32
CA ALA A 154 -1.99 -16.99 0.42
C ALA A 154 -1.38 -17.17 -0.98
N THR A 155 -1.74 -18.24 -1.66
CA THR A 155 -1.34 -18.42 -3.06
C THR A 155 -2.17 -17.53 -3.99
N ARG A 156 -1.65 -17.26 -5.19
CA ARG A 156 -2.43 -16.54 -6.23
C ARG A 156 -3.76 -17.23 -6.52
N SER A 157 -3.75 -18.57 -6.64
CA SER A 157 -4.96 -19.36 -6.94
C SER A 157 -6.02 -19.20 -5.85
N ASP A 158 -5.63 -19.27 -4.58
CA ASP A 158 -6.55 -19.08 -3.46
C ASP A 158 -7.12 -17.67 -3.46
N LEU A 159 -6.28 -16.66 -3.68
CA LEU A 159 -6.72 -15.26 -3.76
C LEU A 159 -7.70 -15.01 -4.90
N MET A 160 -7.46 -15.56 -6.08
CA MET A 160 -8.40 -15.43 -7.19
C MET A 160 -9.76 -16.05 -6.87
N ALA A 161 -9.78 -17.21 -6.20
CA ALA A 161 -11.02 -17.85 -5.76
C ALA A 161 -11.74 -17.03 -4.66
N GLU A 162 -10.99 -16.44 -3.72
CA GLU A 162 -11.54 -15.57 -2.68
C GLU A 162 -12.11 -14.28 -3.27
N VAL A 163 -11.37 -13.61 -4.16
CA VAL A 163 -11.81 -12.39 -4.86
C VAL A 163 -13.07 -12.65 -5.69
N ALA A 164 -13.15 -13.79 -6.37
CA ALA A 164 -14.36 -14.17 -7.13
C ALA A 164 -15.59 -14.33 -6.24
N ARG A 165 -15.39 -14.81 -5.00
CA ARG A 165 -16.47 -15.03 -4.02
C ARG A 165 -16.88 -13.74 -3.30
N ASP A 166 -15.90 -12.92 -2.89
CA ASP A 166 -16.13 -11.66 -2.17
C ASP A 166 -15.11 -10.59 -2.61
N PRO A 167 -15.35 -9.93 -3.75
CA PRO A 167 -14.46 -8.89 -4.25
C PRO A 167 -14.41 -7.65 -3.33
N GLY A 168 -15.42 -7.48 -2.47
CA GLY A 168 -15.51 -6.36 -1.52
C GLY A 168 -14.53 -6.46 -0.35
N ALA A 169 -14.00 -7.66 -0.06
CA ALA A 169 -13.00 -7.87 0.99
C ALA A 169 -11.59 -7.43 0.58
N PHE A 170 -11.37 -7.08 -0.70
CA PHE A 170 -10.03 -6.82 -1.25
C PHE A 170 -9.91 -5.40 -1.81
N ALA A 171 -8.76 -4.78 -1.56
CA ALA A 171 -8.44 -3.46 -2.10
C ALA A 171 -8.52 -3.45 -3.63
N PRO A 172 -9.05 -2.38 -4.25
CA PRO A 172 -9.21 -2.31 -5.70
C PRO A 172 -7.92 -2.58 -6.48
N TRP A 173 -6.79 -2.03 -6.00
CA TRP A 173 -5.49 -2.23 -6.66
C TRP A 173 -5.01 -3.68 -6.62
N LEU A 174 -5.22 -4.43 -5.52
CA LEU A 174 -4.85 -5.85 -5.46
C LEU A 174 -5.60 -6.66 -6.54
N ARG A 175 -6.90 -6.40 -6.72
CA ARG A 175 -7.69 -7.04 -7.78
C ARG A 175 -7.15 -6.72 -9.17
N ILE A 176 -6.79 -5.44 -9.41
CA ILE A 176 -6.16 -5.01 -10.67
C ILE A 176 -4.83 -5.74 -10.91
N TYR A 177 -4.01 -5.91 -9.87
CA TYR A 177 -2.75 -6.65 -10.00
C TYR A 177 -2.98 -8.14 -10.29
N LEU A 178 -3.96 -8.76 -9.64
CA LEU A 178 -4.32 -10.17 -9.92
C LEU A 178 -4.78 -10.36 -11.36
N ASP A 179 -5.58 -9.45 -11.90
CA ASP A 179 -6.06 -9.48 -13.29
C ASP A 179 -4.92 -9.28 -14.30
N ARG A 180 -3.89 -8.51 -13.95
CA ARG A 180 -2.75 -8.17 -14.81
C ARG A 180 -1.48 -8.97 -14.51
N TRP A 181 -1.56 -9.96 -13.63
CA TRP A 181 -0.42 -10.64 -13.02
C TRP A 181 0.67 -11.04 -14.00
N ASP A 182 0.27 -11.70 -15.10
CA ASP A 182 1.21 -12.27 -16.06
C ASP A 182 1.99 -11.19 -16.86
N THR A 183 1.53 -9.94 -16.83
CA THR A 183 2.18 -8.79 -17.48
C THR A 183 3.01 -7.94 -16.54
N LEU A 184 2.94 -8.18 -15.22
CA LEU A 184 3.56 -7.34 -14.20
C LEU A 184 4.90 -7.87 -13.69
N GLY A 185 5.36 -9.03 -14.18
CA GLY A 185 6.62 -9.63 -13.72
C GLY A 185 6.58 -10.07 -12.25
N LEU A 186 5.40 -10.34 -11.72
CA LEU A 186 5.21 -10.80 -10.34
C LEU A 186 5.47 -12.32 -10.26
N THR A 187 6.69 -12.68 -9.97
CA THR A 187 7.11 -14.07 -9.72
C THR A 187 7.69 -14.19 -8.32
N GLY A 188 7.35 -15.26 -7.60
CA GLY A 188 7.94 -15.65 -6.33
C GLY A 188 9.16 -16.52 -6.54
#